data_e38a5665be31c78afcf30af91101bf3f
#
_entry.id   e38a5665be31c78afcf30af91101bf3f
#
_cell.length_a   1.000
_cell.length_b   1.000
_cell.length_c   1.000
_cell.angle_alpha   90.00
_cell.angle_beta   90.00
_cell.angle_gamma   90.00
#
_symmetry.space_group_name_H-M   'P 1'
#
loop_
_entity.id
_entity.type
_entity.pdbx_description
1 polymer ?
#
loop_
_entity_poly.entity_id
_entity_poly.type
_entity_poly.pdbx_seq_one_letter_code
_entity_poly.pdbx_strand_id
1 'polypeptide(L)'
;EILIGLVGSEMCIRDSIQLSIDERLQTITEDALDNAVAWNKAESGASVLINIPTGEILAMASYPDFNPNNREGATINDFRNRAISDTFEPGSTVKPLVLMTALQQGLVQPDSVIDTHPYTLDGHRIRDVGYYPELTMTGILQKSSDTGVSRLSLAMPVQHLIDTYRNFGFGTNTGLGLTGESAGLLPNRKYWSQLDRATFAFGYGLMVTPLQLAHVYATIGGFGLERPLSITRIDPPVIGHRVMPEEIAHEVEHMMESVALPGGGGVKAAVRDYRVAVKTGTAKKVGPDGRYINKYIAYTAGVAPASHPRFALVVVINDPQAGKYYGGAVSAPVFGAIMGGVLRTMNIEPDALATGEKSEFVINQGEGTGGRS
;
A
#
# COMPACT_ATOMS: atom_id res chain seq x y z
N GLU A 1 -15.68 -11.52 -55.11
CA GLU A 1 -16.32 -11.69 -53.76
C GLU A 1 -15.34 -11.82 -52.60
N ILE A 2 -14.05 -12.07 -52.83
CA ILE A 2 -13.04 -12.20 -51.77
C ILE A 2 -12.46 -10.81 -51.32
N LEU A 3 -12.60 -9.78 -52.13
CA LEU A 3 -12.05 -8.44 -51.83
C LEU A 3 -12.93 -7.56 -50.91
N ILE A 4 -14.20 -7.89 -50.74
CA ILE A 4 -15.13 -7.09 -49.91
C ILE A 4 -14.96 -7.42 -48.41
N GLY A 5 -14.51 -8.62 -48.07
CA GLY A 5 -14.28 -9.03 -46.69
C GLY A 5 -13.02 -8.41 -46.03
N LEU A 6 -12.02 -8.05 -46.83
CA LEU A 6 -10.76 -7.45 -46.33
C LEU A 6 -10.87 -5.94 -46.05
N VAL A 7 -11.74 -5.23 -46.77
CA VAL A 7 -11.96 -3.77 -46.56
C VAL A 7 -12.66 -3.50 -45.24
N GLY A 8 -13.50 -4.41 -44.78
CA GLY A 8 -14.16 -4.28 -43.47
C GLY A 8 -13.25 -4.54 -42.26
N SER A 9 -12.24 -5.39 -42.42
CA SER A 9 -11.30 -5.69 -41.32
C SER A 9 -10.21 -4.63 -41.15
N GLU A 10 -9.85 -3.91 -42.22
CA GLU A 10 -8.88 -2.81 -42.15
C GLU A 10 -9.46 -1.53 -41.53
N MET A 11 -10.76 -1.34 -41.55
CA MET A 11 -11.41 -0.22 -40.86
C MET A 11 -11.45 -0.42 -39.34
N CYS A 12 -11.43 -1.65 -38.84
CA CYS A 12 -11.37 -1.96 -37.41
C CYS A 12 -9.96 -1.78 -36.81
N ILE A 13 -8.90 -1.73 -37.62
CA ILE A 13 -7.50 -1.59 -37.17
C ILE A 13 -7.13 -0.13 -36.82
N ARG A 14 -8.00 0.83 -37.06
CA ARG A 14 -7.77 2.27 -36.80
C ARG A 14 -8.58 2.82 -35.63
N ASP A 15 -9.17 1.96 -34.82
CA ASP A 15 -9.90 2.43 -33.65
C ASP A 15 -8.93 2.94 -32.60
N SER A 16 -9.25 4.11 -32.04
CA SER A 16 -8.49 4.70 -30.95
C SER A 16 -8.76 3.92 -29.67
N ILE A 17 -7.69 3.59 -28.92
CA ILE A 17 -7.81 3.03 -27.59
C ILE A 17 -7.84 4.20 -26.60
N GLN A 18 -8.90 4.28 -25.80
CA GLN A 18 -8.97 5.23 -24.71
C GLN A 18 -8.31 4.65 -23.45
N LEU A 19 -7.25 5.31 -23.00
CA LEU A 19 -6.60 4.94 -21.75
C LEU A 19 -7.44 5.40 -20.54
N SER A 20 -7.27 4.70 -19.42
CA SER A 20 -7.86 5.08 -18.14
C SER A 20 -7.07 6.20 -17.43
N ILE A 21 -5.82 6.45 -17.86
CA ILE A 21 -4.98 7.52 -17.32
C ILE A 21 -5.68 8.88 -17.51
N ASP A 22 -5.87 9.60 -16.41
CA ASP A 22 -6.35 10.99 -16.43
C ASP A 22 -5.13 11.93 -16.38
N GLU A 23 -4.94 12.74 -17.43
CA GLU A 23 -3.77 13.61 -17.57
C GLU A 23 -3.60 14.54 -16.37
N ARG A 24 -4.69 15.06 -15.80
CA ARG A 24 -4.65 15.96 -14.64
C ARG A 24 -4.15 15.24 -13.41
N LEU A 25 -4.62 13.99 -13.18
CA LEU A 25 -4.21 13.15 -12.05
C LEU A 25 -2.78 12.64 -12.23
N GLN A 26 -2.40 12.33 -13.48
CA GLN A 26 -1.02 11.95 -13.82
C GLN A 26 -0.06 13.11 -13.49
N THR A 27 -0.36 14.32 -13.95
CA THR A 27 0.45 15.52 -13.67
C THR A 27 0.58 15.78 -12.17
N ILE A 28 -0.54 15.74 -11.41
CA ILE A 28 -0.51 15.92 -9.95
C ILE A 28 0.42 14.86 -9.29
N THR A 29 0.36 13.62 -9.79
CA THR A 29 1.13 12.52 -9.23
C THR A 29 2.62 12.63 -9.57
N GLU A 30 2.96 12.98 -10.81
CA GLU A 30 4.34 13.22 -11.26
C GLU A 30 4.98 14.38 -10.51
N ASP A 31 4.35 15.57 -10.53
CA ASP A 31 4.87 16.75 -9.84
C ASP A 31 5.15 16.50 -8.35
N ALA A 32 4.23 15.81 -7.68
CA ALA A 32 4.40 15.50 -6.27
C ALA A 32 5.52 14.49 -6.03
N LEU A 33 5.67 13.48 -6.91
CA LEU A 33 6.71 12.47 -6.83
C LEU A 33 8.09 13.08 -7.09
N ASP A 34 8.25 13.86 -8.15
CA ASP A 34 9.49 14.51 -8.56
C ASP A 34 10.01 15.46 -7.48
N ASN A 35 9.11 16.32 -6.98
CA ASN A 35 9.42 17.20 -5.87
C ASN A 35 9.86 16.42 -4.62
N ALA A 36 9.21 15.28 -4.33
CA ALA A 36 9.54 14.47 -3.17
C ALA A 36 10.90 13.78 -3.32
N VAL A 37 11.21 13.23 -4.51
CA VAL A 37 12.53 12.62 -4.79
C VAL A 37 13.63 13.65 -4.69
N ALA A 38 13.44 14.84 -5.29
CA ALA A 38 14.41 15.94 -5.22
C ALA A 38 14.62 16.44 -3.77
N TRP A 39 13.53 16.68 -3.04
CA TRP A 39 13.58 17.17 -1.65
C TRP A 39 14.27 16.19 -0.71
N ASN A 40 13.98 14.91 -0.85
CA ASN A 40 14.55 13.87 -0.01
C ASN A 40 15.93 13.38 -0.52
N LYS A 41 16.45 13.93 -1.64
CA LYS A 41 17.66 13.45 -2.33
C LYS A 41 17.62 11.94 -2.53
N ALA A 42 16.47 11.43 -2.93
CA ALA A 42 16.25 10.00 -3.09
C ALA A 42 16.81 9.50 -4.42
N GLU A 43 17.10 8.21 -4.48
CA GLU A 43 17.62 7.55 -5.70
C GLU A 43 16.53 7.43 -6.77
N SER A 44 15.31 7.12 -6.37
CA SER A 44 14.17 6.96 -7.26
C SER A 44 12.84 6.98 -6.51
N GLY A 45 11.74 6.97 -7.27
CA GLY A 45 10.40 6.89 -6.71
C GLY A 45 9.41 6.26 -7.68
N ALA A 46 8.28 5.83 -7.14
CA ALA A 46 7.13 5.37 -7.92
C ALA A 46 5.82 5.67 -7.20
N SER A 47 4.77 5.93 -7.96
CA SER A 47 3.43 6.12 -7.43
C SER A 47 2.39 5.52 -8.37
N VAL A 48 1.33 4.92 -7.78
CA VAL A 48 0.22 4.34 -8.53
C VAL A 48 -1.09 4.74 -7.89
N LEU A 49 -2.00 5.29 -8.70
CA LEU A 49 -3.36 5.67 -8.33
C LEU A 49 -4.38 4.79 -9.06
N ILE A 50 -5.26 4.14 -8.33
CA ILE A 50 -6.30 3.23 -8.86
C ILE A 50 -7.68 3.74 -8.49
N ASN A 51 -8.61 3.68 -9.44
CA ASN A 51 -10.05 3.83 -9.21
C ASN A 51 -10.61 2.51 -8.67
N ILE A 52 -10.96 2.47 -7.40
CA ILE A 52 -11.40 1.24 -6.71
C ILE A 52 -12.63 0.61 -7.36
N PRO A 53 -13.71 1.36 -7.69
CA PRO A 53 -14.91 0.78 -8.31
C PRO A 53 -14.68 0.08 -9.65
N THR A 54 -13.65 0.45 -10.41
CA THR A 54 -13.44 -0.08 -11.77
C THR A 54 -12.15 -0.87 -11.94
N GLY A 55 -11.17 -0.72 -11.05
CA GLY A 55 -9.82 -1.26 -11.23
C GLY A 55 -8.96 -0.48 -12.23
N GLU A 56 -9.46 0.64 -12.74
CA GLU A 56 -8.74 1.50 -13.68
C GLU A 56 -7.54 2.17 -13.02
N ILE A 57 -6.40 2.15 -13.69
CA ILE A 57 -5.22 2.91 -13.29
C ILE A 57 -5.40 4.34 -13.81
N LEU A 58 -5.54 5.30 -12.90
CA LEU A 58 -5.75 6.72 -13.23
C LEU A 58 -4.45 7.51 -13.35
N ALA A 59 -3.40 7.08 -12.65
CA ALA A 59 -2.05 7.62 -12.76
C ALA A 59 -1.02 6.55 -12.37
N MET A 60 0.12 6.57 -13.07
CA MET A 60 1.26 5.70 -12.80
C MET A 60 2.54 6.49 -13.10
N ALA A 61 3.25 6.91 -12.06
CA ALA A 61 4.45 7.73 -12.16
C ALA A 61 5.69 6.97 -11.68
N SER A 62 6.82 7.25 -12.31
CA SER A 62 8.15 6.72 -11.96
C SER A 62 9.20 7.82 -12.08
N TYR A 63 10.15 7.87 -11.15
CA TYR A 63 11.29 8.77 -11.20
C TYR A 63 12.60 7.99 -10.98
N PRO A 64 13.70 8.27 -11.70
CA PRO A 64 13.79 9.20 -12.82
C PRO A 64 12.93 8.75 -14.01
N ASP A 65 12.54 9.70 -14.83
CA ASP A 65 11.78 9.53 -16.06
C ASP A 65 12.55 10.14 -17.26
N PHE A 66 11.92 10.17 -18.42
CA PHE A 66 12.50 10.75 -19.64
C PHE A 66 11.45 11.47 -20.46
N ASN A 67 11.89 12.48 -21.22
CA ASN A 67 11.02 13.13 -22.21
C ASN A 67 10.95 12.25 -23.49
N PRO A 68 9.79 11.66 -23.84
CA PRO A 68 9.65 10.82 -25.03
C PRO A 68 9.91 11.56 -26.35
N ASN A 69 9.75 12.90 -26.36
CA ASN A 69 9.99 13.75 -27.53
C ASN A 69 11.48 14.18 -27.64
N ASN A 70 12.25 14.09 -26.57
CA ASN A 70 13.68 14.34 -26.58
C ASN A 70 14.39 13.34 -25.65
N ARG A 71 15.01 12.30 -26.24
CA ARG A 71 15.73 11.25 -25.52
C ARG A 71 17.21 11.53 -25.33
N GLU A 72 17.69 12.72 -25.74
CA GLU A 72 19.09 13.09 -25.58
C GLU A 72 19.47 13.13 -24.10
N GLY A 73 20.52 12.39 -23.75
CA GLY A 73 21.00 12.26 -22.37
C GLY A 73 20.24 11.25 -21.49
N ALA A 74 19.12 10.67 -21.96
CA ALA A 74 18.40 9.66 -21.22
C ALA A 74 19.22 8.33 -21.15
N THR A 75 19.25 7.74 -19.97
CA THR A 75 19.89 6.44 -19.71
C THR A 75 18.87 5.31 -19.73
N ILE A 76 19.34 4.05 -19.78
CA ILE A 76 18.46 2.89 -19.72
C ILE A 76 17.62 2.83 -18.43
N ASN A 77 18.11 3.43 -17.35
CA ASN A 77 17.38 3.52 -16.09
C ASN A 77 16.18 4.47 -16.13
N ASP A 78 16.22 5.47 -17.03
CA ASP A 78 15.14 6.46 -17.14
C ASP A 78 13.95 5.86 -17.91
N PHE A 79 14.17 4.84 -18.76
CA PHE A 79 13.12 4.11 -19.46
C PHE A 79 12.41 3.06 -18.59
N ARG A 80 12.86 2.85 -17.37
CA ARG A 80 12.33 1.81 -16.50
C ARG A 80 11.04 2.27 -15.82
N ASN A 81 9.94 1.55 -16.05
CA ASN A 81 8.71 1.74 -15.29
C ASN A 81 8.82 1.04 -13.92
N ARG A 82 9.25 1.81 -12.92
CA ARG A 82 9.49 1.30 -11.57
C ARG A 82 8.23 0.86 -10.86
N ALA A 83 7.09 1.40 -11.24
CA ALA A 83 5.81 1.02 -10.65
C ALA A 83 5.47 -0.46 -10.86
N ILE A 84 5.96 -1.07 -11.95
CA ILE A 84 5.68 -2.46 -12.31
C ILE A 84 6.90 -3.38 -12.21
N SER A 85 8.12 -2.82 -12.27
CA SER A 85 9.36 -3.62 -12.37
C SER A 85 10.15 -3.70 -11.08
N ASP A 86 10.14 -2.65 -10.25
CA ASP A 86 10.92 -2.61 -9.03
C ASP A 86 10.19 -3.33 -7.90
N THR A 87 10.90 -4.22 -7.24
CA THR A 87 10.34 -4.98 -6.12
C THR A 87 11.02 -4.60 -4.82
N PHE A 88 10.23 -4.61 -3.75
CA PHE A 88 10.70 -4.33 -2.39
C PHE A 88 9.92 -5.15 -1.37
N GLU A 89 10.47 -5.31 -0.18
CA GLU A 89 9.76 -5.92 0.94
C GLU A 89 8.67 -4.95 1.44
N PRO A 90 7.38 -5.35 1.44
CA PRO A 90 6.27 -4.43 1.76
C PRO A 90 6.23 -4.00 3.24
N GLY A 91 6.99 -4.66 4.12
CA GLY A 91 7.08 -4.31 5.52
C GLY A 91 5.69 -4.11 6.16
N SER A 92 5.56 -3.09 6.96
CA SER A 92 4.34 -2.82 7.74
C SER A 92 3.07 -2.57 6.92
N THR A 93 3.14 -2.43 5.59
CA THR A 93 1.94 -2.26 4.76
C THR A 93 1.12 -3.54 4.58
N VAL A 94 1.66 -4.71 4.94
CA VAL A 94 0.89 -5.97 4.93
C VAL A 94 0.14 -6.23 6.25
N LYS A 95 0.38 -5.46 7.30
CA LYS A 95 -0.25 -5.68 8.62
C LYS A 95 -1.79 -5.68 8.58
N PRO A 96 -2.47 -4.86 7.78
CA PRO A 96 -3.92 -4.97 7.61
C PRO A 96 -4.35 -6.39 7.19
N LEU A 97 -3.62 -7.04 6.30
CA LEU A 97 -3.94 -8.41 5.86
C LEU A 97 -3.74 -9.45 6.98
N VAL A 98 -2.78 -9.24 7.87
CA VAL A 98 -2.59 -10.11 9.04
C VAL A 98 -3.77 -10.01 10.00
N LEU A 99 -4.25 -8.79 10.26
CA LEU A 99 -5.43 -8.56 11.09
C LEU A 99 -6.68 -9.18 10.44
N MET A 100 -6.88 -8.97 9.14
CA MET A 100 -7.98 -9.59 8.39
C MET A 100 -7.93 -11.11 8.50
N THR A 101 -6.74 -11.72 8.34
CA THR A 101 -6.57 -13.17 8.46
C THR A 101 -6.94 -13.65 9.86
N ALA A 102 -6.46 -12.97 10.91
CA ALA A 102 -6.73 -13.34 12.30
C ALA A 102 -8.23 -13.24 12.65
N LEU A 103 -8.92 -12.19 12.18
CA LEU A 103 -10.36 -12.01 12.32
C LEU A 103 -11.13 -13.09 11.56
N GLN A 104 -10.76 -13.37 10.32
CA GLN A 104 -11.39 -14.41 9.50
C GLN A 104 -11.27 -15.82 10.09
N GLN A 105 -10.15 -16.09 10.77
CA GLN A 105 -9.95 -17.36 11.48
C GLN A 105 -10.63 -17.41 12.85
N GLY A 106 -11.29 -16.36 13.29
CA GLY A 106 -11.93 -16.27 14.60
C GLY A 106 -10.95 -16.29 15.77
N LEU A 107 -9.66 -16.02 15.52
CA LEU A 107 -8.62 -15.96 16.55
C LEU A 107 -8.81 -14.77 17.50
N VAL A 108 -9.33 -13.69 16.96
CA VAL A 108 -9.56 -12.43 17.65
C VAL A 108 -10.88 -11.81 17.21
N GLN A 109 -11.37 -10.87 18.01
CA GLN A 109 -12.48 -10.00 17.68
C GLN A 109 -11.95 -8.57 17.44
N PRO A 110 -12.71 -7.65 16.83
CA PRO A 110 -12.26 -6.28 16.58
C PRO A 110 -11.81 -5.52 17.83
N ASP A 111 -12.43 -5.81 18.98
CA ASP A 111 -12.13 -5.21 20.29
C ASP A 111 -11.04 -5.96 21.08
N SER A 112 -10.49 -7.03 20.55
CA SER A 112 -9.45 -7.81 21.24
C SER A 112 -8.21 -6.98 21.55
N VAL A 113 -7.64 -7.23 22.72
CA VAL A 113 -6.38 -6.63 23.20
C VAL A 113 -5.29 -7.69 23.14
N ILE A 114 -4.17 -7.34 22.54
CA ILE A 114 -3.03 -8.24 22.31
C ILE A 114 -1.86 -7.78 23.17
N ASP A 115 -1.21 -8.75 23.84
CA ASP A 115 0.08 -8.54 24.52
C ASP A 115 1.15 -8.14 23.49
N THR A 116 1.74 -6.98 23.67
CA THR A 116 2.78 -6.44 22.80
C THR A 116 4.10 -6.21 23.52
N HIS A 117 4.32 -6.89 24.65
CA HIS A 117 5.64 -6.93 25.28
C HIS A 117 6.69 -7.50 24.32
N PRO A 118 7.89 -6.92 24.28
CA PRO A 118 9.00 -7.48 23.51
C PRO A 118 9.33 -8.91 23.96
N TYR A 119 9.65 -9.77 23.00
CA TYR A 119 10.01 -11.16 23.28
C TYR A 119 11.13 -11.63 22.33
N THR A 120 11.67 -12.83 22.56
CA THR A 120 12.78 -13.36 21.77
C THR A 120 12.36 -14.67 21.10
N LEU A 121 12.64 -14.79 19.80
CA LEU A 121 12.49 -16.00 18.99
C LEU A 121 13.84 -16.36 18.37
N ASP A 122 14.29 -17.59 18.56
CA ASP A 122 15.53 -18.11 17.95
C ASP A 122 16.72 -17.15 18.15
N GLY A 123 16.83 -16.52 19.33
CA GLY A 123 17.87 -15.53 19.65
C GLY A 123 17.64 -14.12 19.09
N HIS A 124 16.59 -13.91 18.30
CA HIS A 124 16.23 -12.61 17.73
C HIS A 124 15.14 -11.92 18.56
N ARG A 125 15.39 -10.67 18.93
CA ARG A 125 14.43 -9.89 19.71
C ARG A 125 13.39 -9.23 18.82
N ILE A 126 12.13 -9.60 19.01
CA ILE A 126 10.97 -8.95 18.38
C ILE A 126 10.53 -7.83 19.32
N ARG A 127 10.45 -6.60 18.77
CA ARG A 127 10.07 -5.40 19.53
C ARG A 127 9.50 -4.34 18.61
N ASP A 128 8.63 -3.53 19.15
CA ASP A 128 8.11 -2.33 18.48
C ASP A 128 9.10 -1.16 18.58
N VAL A 129 8.84 -0.10 17.80
CA VAL A 129 9.62 1.15 17.87
C VAL A 129 9.38 1.84 19.22
N GLY A 130 8.11 1.88 19.68
CA GLY A 130 7.73 2.34 21.01
C GLY A 130 7.52 1.18 21.97
N TYR A 131 7.39 1.48 23.26
CA TYR A 131 7.04 0.47 24.27
C TYR A 131 5.54 0.58 24.56
N TYR A 132 4.81 -0.47 24.25
CA TYR A 132 3.39 -0.63 24.52
C TYR A 132 3.20 -2.02 25.14
N PRO A 133 2.74 -2.16 26.41
CA PRO A 133 2.58 -3.48 27.04
C PRO A 133 1.47 -4.29 26.37
N GLU A 134 0.41 -3.61 25.93
CA GLU A 134 -0.72 -4.19 25.22
C GLU A 134 -1.32 -3.18 24.23
N LEU A 135 -1.91 -3.66 23.15
CA LEU A 135 -2.57 -2.85 22.14
C LEU A 135 -3.88 -3.52 21.69
N THR A 136 -4.89 -2.69 21.44
CA THR A 136 -6.09 -3.12 20.70
C THR A 136 -5.71 -3.44 19.25
N MET A 137 -6.61 -4.08 18.49
CA MET A 137 -6.41 -4.34 17.06
C MET A 137 -6.17 -3.02 16.29
N THR A 138 -6.94 -1.97 16.58
CA THR A 138 -6.71 -0.62 16.04
C THR A 138 -5.33 -0.07 16.45
N GLY A 139 -4.96 -0.23 17.71
CA GLY A 139 -3.66 0.21 18.23
C GLY A 139 -2.48 -0.47 17.54
N ILE A 140 -2.60 -1.76 17.17
CA ILE A 140 -1.58 -2.48 16.41
C ILE A 140 -1.32 -1.80 15.05
N LEU A 141 -2.36 -1.37 14.34
CA LEU A 141 -2.19 -0.65 13.07
C LEU A 141 -1.66 0.77 13.30
N GLN A 142 -2.22 1.51 14.26
CA GLN A 142 -1.85 2.88 14.56
C GLN A 142 -0.37 3.02 14.96
N LYS A 143 0.09 2.16 15.87
CA LYS A 143 1.47 2.13 16.36
C LYS A 143 2.40 1.29 15.49
N SER A 144 1.83 0.61 14.49
CA SER A 144 2.58 -0.30 13.60
C SER A 144 3.32 -1.40 14.38
N SER A 145 2.63 -2.06 15.33
CA SER A 145 3.24 -3.06 16.22
C SER A 145 3.69 -4.31 15.47
N ASP A 146 5.00 -4.59 15.47
CA ASP A 146 5.59 -5.83 14.98
C ASP A 146 5.31 -6.97 15.96
N THR A 147 5.35 -6.69 17.26
CA THR A 147 5.06 -7.67 18.31
C THR A 147 3.62 -8.16 18.22
N GLY A 148 2.66 -7.27 18.04
CA GLY A 148 1.25 -7.63 17.92
C GLY A 148 0.98 -8.55 16.73
N VAL A 149 1.38 -8.15 15.51
CA VAL A 149 1.12 -8.97 14.32
C VAL A 149 1.92 -10.28 14.32
N SER A 150 3.12 -10.30 14.87
CA SER A 150 3.89 -11.55 14.98
C SER A 150 3.24 -12.55 15.93
N ARG A 151 2.67 -12.12 17.05
CA ARG A 151 1.90 -13.00 17.93
C ARG A 151 0.65 -13.56 17.25
N LEU A 152 -0.10 -12.73 16.52
CA LEU A 152 -1.24 -13.19 15.72
C LEU A 152 -0.81 -14.24 14.68
N SER A 153 0.28 -14.01 13.96
CA SER A 153 0.81 -14.96 12.98
C SER A 153 1.28 -16.27 13.61
N LEU A 154 1.91 -16.22 14.79
CA LEU A 154 2.35 -17.43 15.49
C LEU A 154 1.18 -18.25 16.05
N ALA A 155 0.04 -17.61 16.31
CA ALA A 155 -1.17 -18.27 16.82
C ALA A 155 -1.98 -19.00 15.73
N MET A 156 -1.71 -18.79 14.43
CA MET A 156 -2.41 -19.44 13.32
C MET A 156 -1.44 -20.22 12.43
N PRO A 157 -1.88 -21.24 11.69
CA PRO A 157 -1.08 -21.86 10.63
C PRO A 157 -0.60 -20.82 9.62
N VAL A 158 0.69 -20.83 9.27
CA VAL A 158 1.28 -19.88 8.31
C VAL A 158 0.57 -19.90 6.94
N GLN A 159 0.00 -21.06 6.58
CA GLN A 159 -0.71 -21.22 5.32
C GLN A 159 -1.90 -20.25 5.17
N HIS A 160 -2.61 -19.94 6.25
CA HIS A 160 -3.72 -18.98 6.21
C HIS A 160 -3.24 -17.59 5.77
N LEU A 161 -2.09 -17.14 6.27
CA LEU A 161 -1.51 -15.86 5.88
C LEU A 161 -0.97 -15.89 4.45
N ILE A 162 -0.33 -16.99 4.04
CA ILE A 162 0.13 -17.19 2.65
C ILE A 162 -1.05 -17.14 1.68
N ASP A 163 -2.14 -17.82 2.01
CA ASP A 163 -3.35 -17.86 1.18
C ASP A 163 -4.00 -16.47 1.10
N THR A 164 -4.07 -15.73 2.21
CA THR A 164 -4.54 -14.35 2.20
C THR A 164 -3.67 -13.48 1.28
N TYR A 165 -2.35 -13.53 1.41
CA TYR A 165 -1.44 -12.76 0.56
C TYR A 165 -1.60 -13.11 -0.92
N ARG A 166 -1.75 -14.41 -1.25
CA ARG A 166 -1.98 -14.88 -2.62
C ARG A 166 -3.32 -14.40 -3.17
N ASN A 167 -4.38 -14.50 -2.37
CA ASN A 167 -5.73 -14.08 -2.77
C ASN A 167 -5.81 -12.57 -3.02
N PHE A 168 -4.98 -11.76 -2.33
CA PHE A 168 -4.83 -10.34 -2.58
C PHE A 168 -3.86 -10.00 -3.73
N GLY A 169 -3.32 -11.01 -4.45
CA GLY A 169 -2.53 -10.82 -5.67
C GLY A 169 -1.01 -10.81 -5.50
N PHE A 170 -0.46 -11.05 -4.30
CA PHE A 170 0.98 -11.14 -4.15
C PHE A 170 1.54 -12.42 -4.79
N GLY A 171 2.72 -12.30 -5.42
CA GLY A 171 3.41 -13.41 -6.08
C GLY A 171 2.88 -13.76 -7.47
N THR A 172 1.99 -12.93 -8.05
CA THR A 172 1.44 -13.10 -9.41
C THR A 172 1.50 -11.78 -10.18
N ASN A 173 1.56 -11.87 -11.51
CA ASN A 173 1.40 -10.69 -12.36
C ASN A 173 -0.02 -10.14 -12.24
N THR A 174 -0.16 -8.81 -12.36
CA THR A 174 -1.46 -8.15 -12.20
C THR A 174 -2.41 -8.33 -13.38
N GLY A 175 -1.94 -8.91 -14.47
CA GLY A 175 -2.73 -9.16 -15.68
C GLY A 175 -2.81 -7.99 -16.65
N LEU A 176 -2.13 -6.87 -16.38
CA LEU A 176 -2.11 -5.71 -17.30
C LEU A 176 -1.39 -6.00 -18.62
N GLY A 177 -0.51 -7.01 -18.68
CA GLY A 177 0.26 -7.35 -19.87
C GLY A 177 1.32 -6.31 -20.25
N LEU A 178 1.72 -5.46 -19.33
CA LEU A 178 2.78 -4.46 -19.54
C LEU A 178 4.16 -5.15 -19.59
N THR A 179 4.97 -4.76 -20.58
CA THR A 179 6.31 -5.32 -20.72
C THR A 179 7.19 -4.96 -19.53
N GLY A 180 7.85 -5.96 -18.95
CA GLY A 180 8.74 -5.78 -17.80
C GLY A 180 8.06 -5.83 -16.45
N GLU A 181 6.77 -6.20 -16.39
CA GLU A 181 6.06 -6.43 -15.14
C GLU A 181 6.68 -7.59 -14.35
N SER A 182 6.94 -7.35 -13.07
CA SER A 182 7.43 -8.35 -12.13
C SER A 182 6.28 -8.94 -11.31
N ALA A 183 6.27 -10.27 -11.20
CA ALA A 183 5.34 -10.99 -10.32
C ALA A 183 5.68 -10.82 -8.82
N GLY A 184 6.78 -10.15 -8.48
CA GLY A 184 7.27 -10.13 -7.12
C GLY A 184 7.72 -11.52 -6.65
N LEU A 185 7.69 -11.73 -5.35
CA LEU A 185 8.03 -13.03 -4.74
C LEU A 185 7.11 -13.29 -3.54
N LEU A 186 6.30 -14.33 -3.62
CA LEU A 186 5.61 -14.91 -2.45
C LEU A 186 6.29 -16.26 -2.16
N PRO A 187 6.97 -16.43 -1.00
CA PRO A 187 7.78 -17.61 -0.75
C PRO A 187 6.90 -18.87 -0.64
N ASN A 188 7.37 -19.94 -1.27
CA ASN A 188 6.76 -21.28 -1.18
C ASN A 188 7.76 -22.22 -0.50
N ARG A 189 7.78 -22.20 0.84
CA ARG A 189 8.70 -23.00 1.66
C ARG A 189 7.99 -24.19 2.27
N LYS A 190 8.65 -25.35 2.30
CA LYS A 190 8.15 -26.55 2.99
C LYS A 190 8.22 -26.42 4.51
N TYR A 191 9.18 -25.65 5.01
CA TYR A 191 9.40 -25.43 6.44
C TYR A 191 9.47 -23.93 6.74
N TRP A 192 8.83 -23.54 7.82
CA TRP A 192 8.80 -22.18 8.36
C TRP A 192 9.22 -22.21 9.83
N SER A 193 10.34 -21.60 10.17
CA SER A 193 10.70 -21.39 11.56
C SER A 193 9.72 -20.42 12.23
N GLN A 194 9.74 -20.35 13.56
CA GLN A 194 8.91 -19.35 14.26
C GLN A 194 9.34 -17.93 13.90
N LEU A 195 10.64 -17.71 13.74
CA LEU A 195 11.15 -16.41 13.31
C LEU A 195 10.69 -16.05 11.88
N ASP A 196 10.74 -16.98 10.93
CA ASP A 196 10.23 -16.75 9.57
C ASP A 196 8.74 -16.33 9.60
N ARG A 197 7.91 -17.05 10.38
CA ARG A 197 6.48 -16.75 10.52
C ARG A 197 6.24 -15.38 11.14
N ALA A 198 7.00 -15.02 12.16
CA ALA A 198 6.90 -13.74 12.83
C ALA A 198 7.30 -12.60 11.89
N THR A 199 8.43 -12.71 11.17
CA THR A 199 8.93 -11.68 10.26
C THR A 199 8.07 -11.54 9.01
N PHE A 200 7.49 -12.63 8.50
CA PHE A 200 6.56 -12.64 7.39
C PHE A 200 5.28 -11.82 7.69
N ALA A 201 4.81 -11.83 8.95
CA ALA A 201 3.65 -11.05 9.37
C ALA A 201 3.88 -9.53 9.35
N PHE A 202 5.12 -9.07 9.44
CA PHE A 202 5.41 -7.64 9.26
C PHE A 202 6.16 -7.33 7.95
N GLY A 203 6.00 -8.24 6.96
CA GLY A 203 6.29 -7.98 5.55
C GLY A 203 7.72 -8.22 5.12
N TYR A 204 8.47 -9.09 5.81
CA TYR A 204 9.80 -9.53 5.38
C TYR A 204 9.75 -10.91 4.71
N GLY A 205 10.67 -11.14 3.77
CA GLY A 205 10.80 -12.41 3.06
C GLY A 205 9.84 -12.59 1.89
N LEU A 206 9.07 -11.55 1.53
CA LEU A 206 8.31 -11.46 0.28
C LEU A 206 8.71 -10.18 -0.46
N MET A 207 8.47 -10.14 -1.78
CA MET A 207 8.78 -8.98 -2.62
C MET A 207 7.55 -8.60 -3.43
N VAL A 208 7.24 -7.31 -3.47
CA VAL A 208 6.07 -6.79 -4.19
C VAL A 208 6.46 -5.59 -5.04
N THR A 209 5.72 -5.34 -6.11
CA THR A 209 5.83 -4.09 -6.87
C THR A 209 4.92 -3.01 -6.27
N PRO A 210 5.18 -1.72 -6.55
CA PRO A 210 4.25 -0.64 -6.20
C PRO A 210 2.83 -0.88 -6.74
N LEU A 211 2.71 -1.42 -7.95
CA LEU A 211 1.42 -1.75 -8.57
C LEU A 211 0.69 -2.86 -7.82
N GLN A 212 1.37 -3.96 -7.48
CA GLN A 212 0.76 -5.02 -6.67
C GLN A 212 0.28 -4.49 -5.32
N LEU A 213 1.08 -3.65 -4.65
CA LEU A 213 0.67 -3.06 -3.38
C LEU A 213 -0.53 -2.12 -3.56
N ALA A 214 -0.59 -1.34 -4.65
CA ALA A 214 -1.75 -0.49 -4.96
C ALA A 214 -3.01 -1.33 -5.20
N HIS A 215 -2.89 -2.46 -5.90
CA HIS A 215 -4.00 -3.40 -6.12
C HIS A 215 -4.53 -4.01 -4.82
N VAL A 216 -3.62 -4.38 -3.90
CA VAL A 216 -3.99 -4.84 -2.55
C VAL A 216 -4.82 -3.78 -1.82
N TYR A 217 -4.39 -2.51 -1.86
CA TYR A 217 -5.13 -1.44 -1.19
C TYR A 217 -6.42 -1.09 -1.92
N ALA A 218 -6.50 -1.23 -3.25
CA ALA A 218 -7.76 -1.13 -3.98
C ALA A 218 -8.74 -2.24 -3.55
N THR A 219 -8.25 -3.45 -3.31
CA THR A 219 -9.04 -4.58 -2.80
C THR A 219 -9.49 -4.35 -1.35
N ILE A 220 -8.63 -3.78 -0.49
CA ILE A 220 -9.02 -3.38 0.88
C ILE A 220 -10.14 -2.33 0.82
N GLY A 221 -9.97 -1.25 0.03
CA GLY A 221 -10.99 -0.21 -0.14
C GLY A 221 -12.23 -0.68 -0.91
N GLY A 222 -12.13 -1.77 -1.68
CA GLY A 222 -13.27 -2.49 -2.25
C GLY A 222 -13.95 -3.43 -1.24
N PHE A 223 -13.61 -3.31 0.04
CA PHE A 223 -14.09 -4.13 1.15
C PHE A 223 -13.95 -5.64 0.85
N GLY A 224 -12.76 -6.03 0.38
CA GLY A 224 -12.43 -7.41 0.07
C GLY A 224 -12.92 -7.91 -1.29
N LEU A 225 -13.39 -7.02 -2.15
CA LEU A 225 -13.74 -7.32 -3.53
C LEU A 225 -12.57 -6.92 -4.45
N GLU A 226 -11.81 -7.91 -4.90
CA GLU A 226 -10.73 -7.74 -5.88
C GLU A 226 -11.33 -7.51 -7.26
N ARG A 227 -10.85 -6.50 -7.98
CA ARG A 227 -11.22 -6.21 -9.37
C ARG A 227 -10.00 -6.27 -10.26
N PRO A 228 -10.13 -6.82 -11.48
CA PRO A 228 -9.04 -6.81 -12.45
C PRO A 228 -8.57 -5.38 -12.71
N LEU A 229 -7.25 -5.19 -12.80
CA LEU A 229 -6.69 -3.90 -13.17
C LEU A 229 -6.83 -3.65 -14.67
N SER A 230 -6.98 -2.38 -15.03
CA SER A 230 -7.00 -1.94 -16.42
C SER A 230 -6.25 -0.63 -16.61
N ILE A 231 -5.53 -0.52 -17.72
CA ILE A 231 -4.94 0.72 -18.21
C ILE A 231 -5.79 1.36 -19.32
N THR A 232 -6.81 0.64 -19.76
CA THR A 232 -7.82 1.17 -20.69
C THR A 232 -9.09 1.48 -19.93
N ARG A 233 -9.86 2.44 -20.48
CA ARG A 233 -11.14 2.82 -19.90
C ARG A 233 -12.11 1.64 -19.94
N ILE A 234 -12.85 1.46 -18.84
CA ILE A 234 -13.83 0.39 -18.66
C ILE A 234 -15.22 0.99 -18.46
N ASP A 235 -16.23 0.40 -19.09
CA ASP A 235 -17.63 0.71 -18.80
C ASP A 235 -18.12 -0.16 -17.63
N PRO A 236 -18.55 0.44 -16.50
CA PRO A 236 -19.11 -0.31 -15.37
C PRO A 236 -20.43 -1.02 -15.73
N PRO A 237 -20.82 -2.09 -14.98
CA PRO A 237 -20.16 -2.60 -13.78
C PRO A 237 -19.00 -3.56 -14.08
N VAL A 238 -17.95 -3.53 -13.23
CA VAL A 238 -16.84 -4.50 -13.28
C VAL A 238 -17.12 -5.63 -12.30
N ILE A 239 -17.05 -6.86 -12.81
CA ILE A 239 -17.19 -8.07 -11.99
C ILE A 239 -15.88 -8.25 -11.21
N GLY A 240 -15.97 -8.22 -9.89
CA GLY A 240 -14.88 -8.52 -8.98
C GLY A 240 -14.96 -9.91 -8.39
N HIS A 241 -13.86 -10.37 -7.80
CA HIS A 241 -13.78 -11.60 -7.04
C HIS A 241 -13.66 -11.29 -5.55
N ARG A 242 -14.52 -11.89 -4.70
CA ARG A 242 -14.43 -11.68 -3.25
C ARG A 242 -13.33 -12.54 -2.64
N VAL A 243 -12.32 -11.88 -2.11
CA VAL A 243 -11.13 -12.52 -1.50
C VAL A 243 -11.12 -12.43 0.02
N MET A 244 -11.98 -11.55 0.59
CA MET A 244 -12.15 -11.37 2.02
C MET A 244 -13.61 -11.05 2.33
N PRO A 245 -14.21 -11.54 3.42
CA PRO A 245 -15.54 -11.12 3.87
C PRO A 245 -15.61 -9.59 4.01
N GLU A 246 -16.71 -9.01 3.55
CA GLU A 246 -16.91 -7.57 3.48
C GLU A 246 -16.78 -6.91 4.84
N GLU A 247 -17.43 -7.49 5.85
CA GLU A 247 -17.45 -6.97 7.21
C GLU A 247 -16.04 -6.89 7.80
N ILE A 248 -15.21 -7.92 7.55
CA ILE A 248 -13.82 -7.97 8.04
C ILE A 248 -12.96 -6.92 7.34
N ALA A 249 -13.10 -6.80 6.01
CA ALA A 249 -12.32 -5.83 5.24
C ALA A 249 -12.69 -4.39 5.61
N HIS A 250 -13.98 -4.10 5.80
CA HIS A 250 -14.49 -2.80 6.24
C HIS A 250 -14.00 -2.47 7.65
N GLU A 251 -14.07 -3.41 8.58
CA GLU A 251 -13.60 -3.23 9.96
C GLU A 251 -12.11 -2.87 10.01
N VAL A 252 -11.27 -3.60 9.26
CA VAL A 252 -9.83 -3.33 9.23
C VAL A 252 -9.50 -2.04 8.47
N GLU A 253 -10.22 -1.72 7.41
CA GLU A 253 -10.10 -0.44 6.71
C GLU A 253 -10.40 0.73 7.66
N HIS A 254 -11.48 0.65 8.43
CA HIS A 254 -11.82 1.63 9.45
C HIS A 254 -10.72 1.76 10.52
N MET A 255 -10.14 0.64 11.00
CA MET A 255 -8.99 0.68 11.93
C MET A 255 -7.79 1.43 11.33
N MET A 256 -7.57 1.35 10.01
CA MET A 256 -6.46 2.02 9.33
C MET A 256 -6.58 3.55 9.34
N GLU A 257 -7.76 4.13 9.53
CA GLU A 257 -7.92 5.58 9.67
C GLU A 257 -7.11 6.13 10.85
N SER A 258 -7.01 5.34 11.94
CA SER A 258 -6.26 5.71 13.13
C SER A 258 -4.78 6.05 12.84
N VAL A 259 -4.24 5.52 11.75
CA VAL A 259 -2.84 5.73 11.36
C VAL A 259 -2.60 7.18 10.89
N ALA A 260 -3.60 7.83 10.27
CA ALA A 260 -3.53 9.22 9.84
C ALA A 260 -3.93 10.22 10.94
N LEU A 261 -4.44 9.74 12.09
CA LEU A 261 -4.84 10.55 13.23
C LEU A 261 -3.66 10.83 14.19
N PRO A 262 -3.78 11.82 15.09
CA PRO A 262 -2.78 12.10 16.11
C PRO A 262 -2.35 10.83 16.86
N GLY A 263 -1.05 10.64 16.99
CA GLY A 263 -0.46 9.43 17.57
C GLY A 263 -0.22 8.28 16.60
N GLY A 264 -0.70 8.36 15.36
CA GLY A 264 -0.42 7.39 14.29
C GLY A 264 0.88 7.68 13.56
N GLY A 265 1.44 6.65 12.88
CA GLY A 265 2.68 6.75 12.11
C GLY A 265 2.53 7.49 10.77
N GLY A 266 1.30 7.74 10.32
CA GLY A 266 0.97 8.33 9.02
C GLY A 266 0.25 9.68 9.09
N VAL A 267 0.34 10.42 10.19
CA VAL A 267 -0.36 11.71 10.40
C VAL A 267 -0.16 12.69 9.23
N LYS A 268 0.99 12.64 8.57
CA LYS A 268 1.28 13.51 7.42
C LYS A 268 0.60 13.08 6.12
N ALA A 269 -0.04 11.91 6.10
CA ALA A 269 -0.89 11.48 4.99
C ALA A 269 -2.32 12.04 5.09
N ALA A 270 -2.67 12.68 6.21
CA ALA A 270 -3.97 13.28 6.39
C ALA A 270 -4.29 14.30 5.28
N VAL A 271 -5.51 14.27 4.80
CA VAL A 271 -6.04 15.21 3.81
C VAL A 271 -7.11 16.04 4.49
N ARG A 272 -6.99 17.38 4.38
CA ARG A 272 -7.96 18.27 5.01
C ARG A 272 -9.37 18.01 4.48
N ASP A 273 -10.34 17.95 5.40
CA ASP A 273 -11.75 17.74 5.14
C ASP A 273 -12.11 16.33 4.64
N TYR A 274 -11.14 15.38 4.60
CA TYR A 274 -11.38 14.00 4.20
C TYR A 274 -10.83 13.01 5.22
N ARG A 275 -11.55 11.90 5.37
CA ARG A 275 -11.07 10.73 6.12
C ARG A 275 -10.19 9.89 5.17
N VAL A 276 -9.05 9.44 5.66
CA VAL A 276 -8.14 8.60 4.90
C VAL A 276 -7.74 7.37 5.72
N ALA A 277 -7.78 6.21 5.12
CA ALA A 277 -7.32 4.97 5.72
C ALA A 277 -5.97 4.59 5.10
N VAL A 278 -4.89 4.63 5.90
CA VAL A 278 -3.53 4.50 5.39
C VAL A 278 -2.69 3.53 6.22
N LYS A 279 -1.59 3.06 5.64
CA LYS A 279 -0.51 2.41 6.34
C LYS A 279 0.83 2.85 5.79
N THR A 280 1.73 3.24 6.67
CA THR A 280 3.11 3.57 6.32
C THR A 280 4.01 2.37 6.50
N GLY A 281 5.06 2.30 5.71
CA GLY A 281 6.10 1.30 5.82
C GLY A 281 7.49 1.90 5.59
N THR A 282 8.50 1.19 6.11
CA THR A 282 9.90 1.47 5.91
C THR A 282 10.63 0.14 5.91
N ALA A 283 11.32 -0.19 4.84
CA ALA A 283 12.15 -1.39 4.75
C ALA A 283 13.61 -1.03 4.51
N LYS A 284 14.52 -1.88 5.00
CA LYS A 284 15.92 -1.83 4.58
C LYS A 284 16.07 -2.47 3.22
N LYS A 285 16.96 -1.92 2.39
CA LYS A 285 17.31 -2.55 1.11
C LYS A 285 18.19 -3.77 1.33
N VAL A 286 17.97 -4.77 0.49
CA VAL A 286 18.86 -5.93 0.40
C VAL A 286 19.96 -5.58 -0.59
N GLY A 287 21.22 -5.75 -0.19
CA GLY A 287 22.39 -5.55 -1.04
C GLY A 287 22.63 -6.71 -2.01
N PRO A 288 23.61 -6.57 -2.93
CA PRO A 288 23.93 -7.61 -3.91
C PRO A 288 24.40 -8.94 -3.30
N ASP A 289 24.87 -8.91 -2.06
CA ASP A 289 25.29 -10.08 -1.29
C ASP A 289 24.13 -10.77 -0.52
N GLY A 290 22.90 -10.30 -0.71
CA GLY A 290 21.70 -10.80 -0.04
C GLY A 290 21.56 -10.34 1.41
N ARG A 291 22.38 -9.41 1.89
CA ARG A 291 22.32 -8.85 3.25
C ARG A 291 21.66 -7.48 3.25
N TYR A 292 21.05 -7.12 4.37
CA TYR A 292 20.51 -5.77 4.56
C TYR A 292 21.64 -4.74 4.64
N ILE A 293 21.52 -3.70 3.82
CA ILE A 293 22.43 -2.54 3.81
C ILE A 293 21.77 -1.34 4.51
N ASN A 294 22.56 -0.31 4.82
CA ASN A 294 22.05 0.89 5.49
C ASN A 294 21.43 1.88 4.48
N LYS A 295 20.53 1.36 3.65
CA LYS A 295 19.70 2.09 2.71
C LYS A 295 18.24 1.69 2.95
N TYR A 296 17.32 2.60 2.72
CA TYR A 296 15.93 2.42 3.08
C TYR A 296 15.00 2.70 1.91
N ILE A 297 13.83 2.08 1.97
CA ILE A 297 12.70 2.41 1.10
C ILE A 297 11.58 2.88 2.02
N ALA A 298 11.06 4.09 1.74
CA ALA A 298 9.95 4.69 2.48
C ALA A 298 8.68 4.64 1.61
N TYR A 299 7.60 4.11 2.15
CA TYR A 299 6.37 3.99 1.38
C TYR A 299 5.13 4.24 2.24
N THR A 300 4.06 4.67 1.57
CA THR A 300 2.73 4.85 2.13
C THR A 300 1.71 4.32 1.15
N ALA A 301 0.80 3.51 1.63
CA ALA A 301 -0.32 2.97 0.88
C ALA A 301 -1.62 3.28 1.62
N GLY A 302 -2.70 3.56 0.89
CA GLY A 302 -3.97 3.88 1.52
C GLY A 302 -5.09 4.16 0.53
N VAL A 303 -6.26 4.44 1.07
CA VAL A 303 -7.49 4.71 0.33
C VAL A 303 -8.16 5.98 0.83
N ALA A 304 -8.93 6.63 -0.03
CA ALA A 304 -9.76 7.77 0.29
C ALA A 304 -10.93 7.96 -0.71
N PRO A 305 -12.05 8.62 -0.28
CA PRO A 305 -12.41 8.88 1.13
C PRO A 305 -12.60 7.58 1.89
N ALA A 306 -12.37 7.52 3.22
CA ALA A 306 -12.52 6.28 3.98
C ALA A 306 -13.99 5.86 4.16
N SER A 307 -14.93 6.81 4.19
CA SER A 307 -16.37 6.50 4.29
C SER A 307 -16.91 5.70 3.07
N HIS A 308 -16.40 6.03 1.87
CA HIS A 308 -16.76 5.37 0.60
C HIS A 308 -15.53 5.36 -0.31
N PRO A 309 -14.63 4.40 -0.17
CA PRO A 309 -13.35 4.41 -0.84
C PRO A 309 -13.48 4.44 -2.38
N ARG A 310 -12.93 5.49 -2.97
CA ARG A 310 -12.94 5.72 -4.42
C ARG A 310 -11.58 5.52 -5.06
N PHE A 311 -10.53 5.86 -4.32
CA PHE A 311 -9.16 5.83 -4.83
C PHE A 311 -8.24 5.09 -3.88
N ALA A 312 -7.40 4.23 -4.45
CA ALA A 312 -6.25 3.64 -3.76
C ALA A 312 -4.97 4.26 -4.31
N LEU A 313 -4.07 4.65 -3.43
CA LEU A 313 -2.81 5.30 -3.78
C LEU A 313 -1.65 4.64 -3.05
N VAL A 314 -0.57 4.37 -3.78
CA VAL A 314 0.73 3.97 -3.23
C VAL A 314 1.79 4.96 -3.66
N VAL A 315 2.62 5.36 -2.72
CA VAL A 315 3.82 6.19 -2.95
C VAL A 315 5.02 5.47 -2.37
N VAL A 316 6.05 5.28 -3.19
CA VAL A 316 7.32 4.65 -2.82
C VAL A 316 8.46 5.61 -3.11
N ILE A 317 9.29 5.90 -2.11
CA ILE A 317 10.50 6.72 -2.23
C ILE A 317 11.71 5.85 -1.87
N ASN A 318 12.58 5.62 -2.83
CA ASN A 318 13.70 4.70 -2.71
C ASN A 318 14.98 5.45 -2.33
N ASP A 319 15.65 4.99 -1.29
CA ASP A 319 16.92 5.50 -0.77
C ASP A 319 16.90 7.02 -0.51
N PRO A 320 16.00 7.55 0.36
CA PRO A 320 16.01 8.95 0.74
C PRO A 320 17.26 9.27 1.58
N GLN A 321 18.01 10.33 1.19
CA GLN A 321 19.31 10.66 1.78
C GLN A 321 19.32 12.01 2.51
N ALA A 322 18.18 12.71 2.62
CA ALA A 322 18.08 14.01 3.31
C ALA A 322 17.91 13.90 4.83
N GLY A 323 18.41 12.81 5.45
CA GLY A 323 18.42 12.62 6.90
C GLY A 323 17.14 12.01 7.49
N LYS A 324 16.08 11.84 6.70
CA LYS A 324 14.85 11.15 7.09
C LYS A 324 14.62 9.97 6.17
N TYR A 325 14.20 8.83 6.73
CA TYR A 325 13.97 7.61 5.95
C TYR A 325 12.68 6.86 6.33
N TYR A 326 11.98 7.28 7.38
CA TYR A 326 10.70 6.67 7.76
C TYR A 326 9.57 7.08 6.81
N GLY A 327 8.71 6.12 6.43
CA GLY A 327 7.56 6.36 5.56
C GLY A 327 6.66 7.50 6.02
N GLY A 328 6.37 7.59 7.32
CA GLY A 328 5.59 8.68 7.90
C GLY A 328 6.22 10.07 7.76
N ALA A 329 7.54 10.15 7.54
CA ALA A 329 8.25 11.43 7.36
C ALA A 329 8.52 11.76 5.88
N VAL A 330 8.66 10.74 5.02
CA VAL A 330 9.11 10.85 3.64
C VAL A 330 7.96 10.67 2.65
N SER A 331 7.27 9.53 2.66
CA SER A 331 6.22 9.22 1.68
C SER A 331 4.81 9.65 2.11
N ALA A 332 4.52 9.73 3.41
CA ALA A 332 3.19 10.13 3.88
C ALA A 332 2.80 11.56 3.47
N PRO A 333 3.67 12.58 3.52
CA PRO A 333 3.34 13.92 3.01
C PRO A 333 3.02 13.91 1.52
N VAL A 334 3.70 13.08 0.73
CA VAL A 334 3.49 12.94 -0.72
C VAL A 334 2.12 12.30 -0.99
N PHE A 335 1.79 11.25 -0.24
CA PHE A 335 0.45 10.64 -0.28
C PHE A 335 -0.64 11.69 -0.03
N GLY A 336 -0.52 12.49 1.04
CA GLY A 336 -1.48 13.54 1.38
C GLY A 336 -1.60 14.61 0.28
N ALA A 337 -0.50 15.00 -0.34
CA ALA A 337 -0.48 15.98 -1.42
C ALA A 337 -1.19 15.46 -2.68
N ILE A 338 -0.83 14.24 -3.13
CA ILE A 338 -1.44 13.60 -4.31
C ILE A 338 -2.93 13.36 -4.05
N MET A 339 -3.27 12.67 -2.97
CA MET A 339 -4.66 12.32 -2.67
C MET A 339 -5.55 13.56 -2.52
N GLY A 340 -5.05 14.59 -1.85
CA GLY A 340 -5.75 15.87 -1.73
C GLY A 340 -5.97 16.56 -3.07
N GLY A 341 -5.02 16.48 -3.98
CA GLY A 341 -5.15 16.96 -5.38
C GLY A 341 -6.20 16.17 -6.15
N VAL A 342 -6.12 14.84 -6.06
CA VAL A 342 -7.06 13.90 -6.71
C VAL A 342 -8.50 14.15 -6.27
N LEU A 343 -8.75 14.17 -4.95
CA LEU A 343 -10.11 14.34 -4.41
C LEU A 343 -10.75 15.65 -4.86
N ARG A 344 -9.99 16.75 -4.85
CA ARG A 344 -10.47 18.06 -5.32
C ARG A 344 -10.69 18.08 -6.84
N THR A 345 -9.76 17.54 -7.64
CA THR A 345 -9.86 17.51 -9.10
C THR A 345 -11.05 16.67 -9.57
N MET A 346 -11.35 15.61 -8.84
CA MET A 346 -12.47 14.72 -9.13
C MET A 346 -13.80 15.16 -8.49
N ASN A 347 -13.82 16.34 -7.83
CA ASN A 347 -14.98 16.90 -7.14
C ASN A 347 -15.64 15.89 -6.18
N ILE A 348 -14.82 15.16 -5.41
CA ILE A 348 -15.32 14.24 -4.39
C ILE A 348 -15.83 15.04 -3.20
N GLU A 349 -17.00 14.69 -2.70
CA GLU A 349 -17.58 15.32 -1.53
C GLU A 349 -16.75 15.02 -0.28
N PRO A 350 -16.41 16.03 0.55
CA PRO A 350 -15.71 15.83 1.81
C PRO A 350 -16.51 14.96 2.79
N ASP A 351 -15.85 14.00 3.43
CA ASP A 351 -16.46 13.07 4.39
C ASP A 351 -16.03 13.28 5.85
N ALA A 352 -15.17 14.29 6.11
CA ALA A 352 -14.75 14.72 7.44
C ALA A 352 -15.25 16.13 7.80
N LEU A 353 -16.31 16.60 7.14
CA LEU A 353 -16.93 17.88 7.50
C LEU A 353 -17.40 17.81 8.94
N ALA A 354 -17.13 18.85 9.73
CA ALA A 354 -17.39 18.97 11.14
C ALA A 354 -18.88 18.85 11.50
N THR A 355 -19.44 17.66 11.38
CA THR A 355 -20.51 17.20 12.24
C THR A 355 -19.83 16.95 13.59
N GLY A 356 -20.29 17.58 14.69
CA GLY A 356 -19.65 17.51 15.99
C GLY A 356 -19.54 16.13 16.62
N GLU A 357 -19.31 15.11 15.85
CA GLU A 357 -18.98 13.75 16.24
C GLU A 357 -17.50 13.69 16.60
N LYS A 358 -17.24 13.68 17.89
CA LYS A 358 -15.94 13.26 18.43
C LYS A 358 -15.68 11.86 17.89
N SER A 359 -14.54 11.66 17.22
CA SER A 359 -14.08 10.34 16.80
C SER A 359 -14.21 9.36 17.98
N GLU A 360 -14.96 8.28 17.80
CA GLU A 360 -15.19 7.22 18.80
C GLU A 360 -13.95 6.36 19.10
N PHE A 361 -12.77 6.78 18.68
CA PHE A 361 -11.54 6.09 19.04
C PHE A 361 -11.20 6.34 20.51
N VAL A 362 -11.76 5.54 21.41
CA VAL A 362 -11.33 5.47 22.81
C VAL A 362 -9.94 4.79 22.82
N ILE A 363 -8.90 5.61 22.75
CA ILE A 363 -7.55 5.17 23.04
C ILE A 363 -7.41 5.20 24.56
N ASN A 364 -7.37 4.04 25.22
CA ASN A 364 -6.92 3.95 26.61
C ASN A 364 -5.46 4.40 26.66
N GLN A 365 -5.25 5.68 26.90
CA GLN A 365 -3.95 6.20 27.30
C GLN A 365 -3.73 5.77 28.75
N GLY A 366 -2.97 4.70 28.94
CA GLY A 366 -2.34 4.44 30.22
C GLY A 366 -1.49 5.65 30.58
N GLU A 367 -1.87 6.39 31.59
CA GLU A 367 -1.14 7.52 32.14
C GLU A 367 0.26 7.06 32.54
N GLY A 368 1.25 7.35 31.69
CA GLY A 368 2.65 7.27 32.06
C GLY A 368 2.96 8.42 33.00
N THR A 369 2.93 8.15 34.31
CA THR A 369 3.42 9.07 35.32
C THR A 369 4.90 9.35 35.06
N GLY A 370 5.18 10.57 34.62
CA GLY A 370 6.52 11.11 34.52
C GLY A 370 7.12 11.29 35.92
N GLY A 371 8.03 10.40 36.31
CA GLY A 371 8.93 10.61 37.42
C GLY A 371 10.10 11.50 37.00
N ARG A 372 10.13 12.71 37.52
CA ARG A 372 11.34 13.55 37.56
C ARG A 372 12.33 12.96 38.56
N SER A 373 13.52 12.69 38.14
CA SER A 373 14.80 13.03 38.81
C SER A 373 15.96 12.66 37.91
#